data_03deaa7ef5ede2dba506b2e69206f2a2
#
_entry.id   03deaa7ef5ede2dba506b2e69206f2a2
#
_cell.length_a   1.000
_cell.length_b   1.000
_cell.length_c   1.000
_cell.angle_alpha   90.00
_cell.angle_beta   90.00
_cell.angle_gamma   90.00
#
_symmetry.space_group_name_H-M   'P 1'
#
loop_
_entity.id
_entity.type
_entity.pdbx_description
1 polymer ?
#
loop_
_entity_poly.entity_id
_entity_poly.type
_entity_poly.pdbx_seq_one_letter_code
_entity_poly.pdbx_strand_id
1 'polypeptide(L)'
;MARSKTEHLTPLELEIMHVLWETGPANVQTVQQKLKRDLAYTTVQTMLNILHKKGKAKRTLKDRAYYYKPAVSRKQVVSKHVIDVVDRLFAGSAENLVMSLLETKHLTPAKLARLQKLVAEVEETLDDDDK
;
A
#
# COMPACT_ATOMS: atom_id res chain seq x y z
N MET A 1 -2.76 17.05 13.99
CA MET A 1 -2.09 16.06 14.83
C MET A 1 -0.94 15.43 14.10
N ALA A 2 0.21 15.45 14.74
CA ALA A 2 1.43 14.92 14.12
C ALA A 2 1.34 13.43 13.80
N ARG A 3 0.47 12.73 14.52
CA ARG A 3 0.33 11.29 14.39
C ARG A 3 -0.18 10.84 13.02
N SER A 4 -1.11 11.60 12.42
CA SER A 4 -1.69 11.21 11.13
C SER A 4 -0.65 11.28 10.01
N LYS A 5 0.32 12.17 10.12
CA LYS A 5 1.38 12.32 9.12
C LYS A 5 2.36 11.14 9.13
N THR A 6 2.57 10.53 10.31
CA THR A 6 3.49 9.39 10.42
C THR A 6 2.84 8.07 10.04
N GLU A 7 1.50 8.00 10.06
CA GLU A 7 0.78 6.79 9.72
C GLU A 7 0.61 6.59 8.22
N HIS A 8 0.58 7.68 7.46
CA HIS A 8 0.39 7.63 6.03
C HIS A 8 1.70 7.63 5.28
N LEU A 9 1.77 6.81 4.25
CA LEU A 9 2.94 6.71 3.40
C LEU A 9 2.84 7.73 2.27
N THR A 10 3.96 8.39 1.98
CA THR A 10 4.05 9.25 0.80
C THR A 10 4.05 8.38 -0.46
N PRO A 11 3.78 8.96 -1.64
CA PRO A 11 3.84 8.18 -2.87
C PRO A 11 5.16 7.45 -3.08
N LEU A 12 6.29 8.10 -2.78
CA LEU A 12 7.59 7.46 -2.95
C LEU A 12 7.79 6.35 -1.93
N GLU A 13 7.39 6.57 -0.69
CA GLU A 13 7.46 5.53 0.34
C GLU A 13 6.64 4.31 -0.07
N LEU A 14 5.46 4.55 -0.65
CA LEU A 14 4.60 3.47 -1.09
C LEU A 14 5.23 2.68 -2.24
N GLU A 15 5.88 3.36 -3.18
CA GLU A 15 6.61 2.68 -4.25
C GLU A 15 7.69 1.77 -3.70
N ILE A 16 8.42 2.24 -2.68
CA ILE A 16 9.46 1.44 -2.04
C ILE A 16 8.84 0.24 -1.31
N MET A 17 7.73 0.46 -0.61
CA MET A 17 7.04 -0.65 0.05
C MET A 17 6.56 -1.69 -0.97
N HIS A 18 6.10 -1.27 -2.15
CA HIS A 18 5.70 -2.22 -3.20
C HIS A 18 6.87 -3.11 -3.60
N VAL A 19 8.07 -2.54 -3.72
CA VAL A 19 9.27 -3.34 -4.02
C VAL A 19 9.50 -4.37 -2.91
N LEU A 20 9.42 -3.94 -1.65
CA LEU A 20 9.66 -4.83 -0.52
C LEU A 20 8.61 -5.95 -0.44
N TRP A 21 7.35 -5.63 -0.74
CA TRP A 21 6.29 -6.65 -0.75
C TRP A 21 6.52 -7.68 -1.85
N GLU A 22 7.09 -7.28 -2.97
CA GLU A 22 7.37 -8.20 -4.07
C GLU A 22 8.64 -9.03 -3.86
N THR A 23 9.71 -8.38 -3.38
CA THR A 23 11.01 -9.05 -3.28
C THR A 23 11.22 -9.77 -1.95
N GLY A 24 10.51 -9.35 -0.90
CA GLY A 24 10.86 -9.74 0.45
C GLY A 24 12.09 -8.97 0.92
N PRO A 25 12.89 -9.51 1.86
CA PRO A 25 14.04 -8.77 2.38
C PRO A 25 15.01 -8.35 1.28
N ALA A 26 15.36 -7.06 1.27
CA ALA A 26 16.20 -6.47 0.22
C ALA A 26 17.09 -5.38 0.79
N ASN A 27 18.32 -5.28 0.27
CA ASN A 27 19.20 -4.18 0.64
C ASN A 27 18.93 -2.94 -0.20
N VAL A 28 19.60 -1.84 0.11
CA VAL A 28 19.37 -0.56 -0.57
C VAL A 28 19.60 -0.68 -2.07
N GLN A 29 20.66 -1.35 -2.48
CA GLN A 29 21.01 -1.50 -3.89
C GLN A 29 19.91 -2.23 -4.66
N THR A 30 19.39 -3.30 -4.10
CA THR A 30 18.33 -4.07 -4.74
C THR A 30 17.07 -3.22 -4.90
N VAL A 31 16.69 -2.47 -3.86
CA VAL A 31 15.53 -1.60 -3.92
C VAL A 31 15.73 -0.52 -4.99
N GLN A 32 16.93 0.08 -5.02
CA GLN A 32 17.25 1.09 -6.02
C GLN A 32 17.08 0.55 -7.44
N GLN A 33 17.55 -0.65 -7.69
CA GLN A 33 17.47 -1.27 -9.01
C GLN A 33 16.03 -1.63 -9.41
N LYS A 34 15.21 -1.99 -8.45
CA LYS A 34 13.84 -2.43 -8.72
C LYS A 34 12.85 -1.27 -8.85
N LEU A 35 13.22 -0.10 -8.37
CA LEU A 35 12.36 1.07 -8.51
C LEU A 35 12.29 1.51 -9.97
N LYS A 36 11.12 1.94 -10.40
CA LYS A 36 10.92 2.41 -11.77
C LYS A 36 11.50 3.81 -11.99
N ARG A 37 11.84 4.49 -10.91
CA ARG A 37 12.47 5.81 -10.96
C ARG A 37 13.97 5.70 -10.85
N ASP A 38 14.66 6.62 -11.45
CA ASP A 38 16.11 6.73 -11.32
C ASP A 38 16.43 7.59 -10.11
N LEU A 39 16.65 6.94 -8.97
CA LEU A 39 16.96 7.63 -7.72
C LEU A 39 18.36 7.30 -7.25
N ALA A 40 19.00 8.28 -6.60
CA ALA A 40 20.31 8.08 -6.02
C ALA A 40 20.25 7.05 -4.88
N TYR A 41 21.35 6.33 -4.70
CA TYR A 41 21.48 5.37 -3.62
C TYR A 41 21.18 5.99 -2.26
N THR A 42 21.72 7.18 -1.99
CA THR A 42 21.53 7.87 -0.73
C THR A 42 20.07 8.25 -0.49
N THR A 43 19.36 8.61 -1.56
CA THR A 43 17.94 8.91 -1.45
C THR A 43 17.15 7.67 -1.03
N VAL A 44 17.41 6.55 -1.69
CA VAL A 44 16.74 5.28 -1.36
C VAL A 44 17.07 4.86 0.08
N GLN A 45 18.34 4.99 0.46
CA GLN A 45 18.78 4.67 1.82
C GLN A 45 18.05 5.51 2.86
N THR A 46 17.95 6.81 2.62
CA THR A 46 17.23 7.72 3.53
C THR A 46 15.75 7.32 3.64
N MET A 47 15.13 7.01 2.52
CA MET A 47 13.72 6.62 2.52
C MET A 47 13.48 5.31 3.26
N LEU A 48 14.36 4.34 3.09
CA LEU A 48 14.26 3.06 3.83
C LEU A 48 14.42 3.28 5.32
N ASN A 49 15.34 4.17 5.72
CA ASN A 49 15.52 4.50 7.14
C ASN A 49 14.28 5.19 7.71
N ILE A 50 13.66 6.07 6.92
CA ILE A 50 12.41 6.72 7.34
C ILE A 50 11.31 5.69 7.54
N LEU A 51 11.16 4.74 6.60
CA LEU A 51 10.19 3.66 6.73
C LEU A 51 10.43 2.81 7.97
N HIS A 52 11.70 2.57 8.27
CA HIS A 52 12.06 1.85 9.48
C HIS A 52 11.65 2.63 10.73
N LYS A 53 11.91 3.94 10.76
CA LYS A 53 11.53 4.77 11.89
C LYS A 53 10.02 4.87 12.07
N LYS A 54 9.28 4.86 10.96
CA LYS A 54 7.81 4.88 10.99
C LYS A 54 7.22 3.54 11.42
N GLY A 55 8.03 2.50 11.56
CA GLY A 55 7.53 1.17 11.89
C GLY A 55 6.93 0.43 10.73
N LYS A 56 7.10 0.92 9.50
CA LYS A 56 6.55 0.28 8.30
C LYS A 56 7.49 -0.77 7.71
N ALA A 57 8.77 -0.68 8.02
CA ALA A 57 9.76 -1.65 7.59
C ALA A 57 10.64 -2.06 8.76
N LYS A 58 11.07 -3.30 8.74
CA LYS A 58 12.06 -3.83 9.69
C LYS A 58 13.36 -4.02 8.94
N ARG A 59 14.47 -3.94 9.66
CA ARG A 59 15.77 -4.17 9.03
C ARG A 59 16.60 -5.13 9.87
N THR A 60 17.43 -5.91 9.17
CA THR A 60 18.35 -6.86 9.78
C THR A 60 19.71 -6.62 9.16
N LEU A 61 20.74 -6.59 10.01
CA LEU A 61 22.11 -6.46 9.54
C LEU A 61 22.61 -7.84 9.14
N LYS A 62 23.10 -7.95 7.90
CA LYS A 62 23.66 -9.19 7.38
C LYS A 62 24.82 -8.85 6.46
N ASP A 63 26.00 -9.43 6.74
CA ASP A 63 27.22 -9.21 5.93
C ASP A 63 27.50 -7.71 5.72
N ARG A 64 27.39 -6.95 6.80
CA ARG A 64 27.67 -5.50 6.83
C ARG A 64 26.68 -4.65 6.04
N ALA A 65 25.56 -5.21 5.64
CA ALA A 65 24.52 -4.47 4.95
C ALA A 65 23.17 -4.67 5.64
N TYR A 66 22.35 -3.64 5.64
CA TYR A 66 20.99 -3.77 6.14
C TYR A 66 20.09 -4.31 5.07
N TYR A 67 19.28 -5.29 5.45
CA TYR A 67 18.22 -5.82 4.61
C TYR A 67 16.89 -5.40 5.22
N TYR A 68 16.04 -4.81 4.40
CA TYR A 68 14.76 -4.28 4.83
C TYR A 68 13.64 -5.19 4.35
N LYS A 69 12.65 -5.39 5.20
CA LYS A 69 11.45 -6.15 4.85
C LYS A 69 10.22 -5.41 5.37
N PRO A 70 9.02 -5.66 4.79
CA PRO A 70 7.82 -5.00 5.29
C PRO A 70 7.51 -5.41 6.72
N ALA A 71 7.15 -4.45 7.56
CA ALA A 71 6.64 -4.68 8.91
C ALA A 71 5.12 -4.65 8.93
N VAL A 72 4.50 -4.15 7.87
CA VAL A 72 3.05 -4.08 7.70
C VAL A 72 2.68 -4.74 6.38
N SER A 73 1.49 -5.31 6.32
CA SER A 73 1.04 -5.96 5.09
C SER A 73 0.53 -4.92 4.09
N ARG A 74 0.56 -5.29 2.82
CA ARG A 74 -0.02 -4.45 1.77
C ARG A 74 -1.49 -4.18 2.05
N LYS A 75 -2.22 -5.20 2.50
CA LYS A 75 -3.64 -5.06 2.80
C LYS A 75 -3.90 -4.03 3.88
N GLN A 76 -3.08 -4.02 4.94
CA GLN A 76 -3.22 -3.03 6.02
C GLN A 76 -3.01 -1.61 5.51
N VAL A 77 -1.98 -1.40 4.70
CA VAL A 77 -1.69 -0.07 4.14
C VAL A 77 -2.79 0.36 3.19
N VAL A 78 -3.21 -0.51 2.28
CA VAL A 78 -4.27 -0.20 1.32
C VAL A 78 -5.56 0.16 2.05
N SER A 79 -5.94 -0.61 3.07
CA SER A 79 -7.17 -0.34 3.81
C SER A 79 -7.17 1.05 4.45
N LYS A 80 -6.05 1.44 5.06
CA LYS A 80 -5.95 2.77 5.68
C LYS A 80 -6.05 3.88 4.64
N HIS A 81 -5.39 3.71 3.49
CA HIS A 81 -5.44 4.71 2.43
C HIS A 81 -6.83 4.83 1.83
N VAL A 82 -7.51 3.70 1.62
CA VAL A 82 -8.88 3.71 1.08
C VAL A 82 -9.82 4.43 2.03
N ILE A 83 -9.76 4.12 3.33
CA ILE A 83 -10.58 4.79 4.33
C ILE A 83 -10.34 6.30 4.30
N ASP A 84 -9.08 6.70 4.25
CA ASP A 84 -8.73 8.13 4.23
C ASP A 84 -9.29 8.83 2.99
N VAL A 85 -9.15 8.22 1.82
CA VAL A 85 -9.67 8.78 0.57
C VAL A 85 -11.19 8.94 0.63
N VAL A 86 -11.89 7.90 1.08
CA VAL A 86 -13.34 7.94 1.18
C VAL A 86 -13.79 9.05 2.13
N ASP A 87 -13.14 9.13 3.28
CA ASP A 87 -13.52 10.12 4.30
C ASP A 87 -13.21 11.56 3.86
N ARG A 88 -12.03 11.78 3.29
CA ARG A 88 -11.60 13.14 2.95
C ARG A 88 -12.15 13.66 1.64
N LEU A 89 -12.11 12.83 0.60
CA LEU A 89 -12.47 13.28 -0.74
C LEU A 89 -13.93 13.00 -1.09
N PHE A 90 -14.54 12.03 -0.44
CA PHE A 90 -15.90 11.61 -0.76
C PHE A 90 -16.85 11.72 0.42
N ALA A 91 -16.43 12.45 1.46
CA ALA A 91 -17.26 12.70 2.65
C ALA A 91 -17.89 11.43 3.23
N GLY A 92 -17.13 10.34 3.22
CA GLY A 92 -17.58 9.06 3.75
C GLY A 92 -18.42 8.23 2.79
N SER A 93 -18.58 8.68 1.54
CA SER A 93 -19.44 7.99 0.58
C SER A 93 -18.65 7.06 -0.33
N ALA A 94 -18.73 5.75 -0.05
CA ALA A 94 -18.14 4.74 -0.92
C ALA A 94 -18.79 4.73 -2.29
N GLU A 95 -20.08 5.05 -2.35
CA GLU A 95 -20.81 5.11 -3.62
C GLU A 95 -20.22 6.18 -4.54
N ASN A 96 -19.89 7.34 -3.98
CA ASN A 96 -19.27 8.41 -4.77
C ASN A 96 -17.89 8.01 -5.26
N LEU A 97 -17.14 7.25 -4.47
CA LEU A 97 -15.85 6.69 -4.92
C LEU A 97 -16.07 5.78 -6.14
N VAL A 98 -17.05 4.89 -6.08
CA VAL A 98 -17.35 3.99 -7.19
C VAL A 98 -17.75 4.79 -8.43
N MET A 99 -18.57 5.80 -8.28
CA MET A 99 -18.96 6.65 -9.40
C MET A 99 -17.75 7.35 -10.02
N SER A 100 -16.83 7.82 -9.18
CA SER A 100 -15.61 8.44 -9.66
C SER A 100 -14.76 7.46 -10.48
N LEU A 101 -14.70 6.21 -10.03
CA LEU A 101 -13.96 5.16 -10.75
C LEU A 101 -14.59 4.88 -12.13
N LEU A 102 -15.92 4.95 -12.23
CA LEU A 102 -16.62 4.81 -13.51
C LEU A 102 -16.34 5.99 -14.43
N GLU A 103 -16.39 7.20 -13.88
CA GLU A 103 -16.16 8.43 -14.67
C GLU A 103 -14.73 8.50 -15.20
N THR A 104 -13.76 8.04 -14.42
CA THR A 104 -12.34 8.05 -14.81
C THR A 104 -11.96 6.81 -15.62
N LYS A 105 -12.91 5.94 -15.88
CA LYS A 105 -12.72 4.72 -16.69
C LYS A 105 -11.79 3.69 -16.06
N HIS A 106 -11.53 3.80 -14.77
CA HIS A 106 -10.83 2.76 -14.03
C HIS A 106 -11.75 1.56 -13.78
N LEU A 107 -13.04 1.80 -13.76
CA LEU A 107 -14.05 0.76 -13.63
C LEU A 107 -14.97 0.84 -14.84
N THR A 108 -15.21 -0.30 -15.49
CA THR A 108 -16.11 -0.39 -16.64
C THR A 108 -17.31 -1.26 -16.28
N PRO A 109 -18.40 -1.21 -17.08
CA PRO A 109 -19.55 -2.08 -16.81
C PRO A 109 -19.18 -3.56 -16.72
N ALA A 110 -18.24 -4.02 -17.56
CA ALA A 110 -17.79 -5.41 -17.53
C ALA A 110 -17.06 -5.73 -16.23
N LYS A 111 -16.19 -4.82 -15.78
CA LYS A 111 -15.47 -4.99 -14.52
C LYS A 111 -16.43 -4.91 -13.33
N LEU A 112 -17.43 -4.04 -13.42
CA LEU A 112 -18.43 -3.90 -12.36
C LEU A 112 -19.23 -5.22 -12.22
N ALA A 113 -19.62 -5.82 -13.34
CA ALA A 113 -20.35 -7.09 -13.31
C ALA A 113 -19.49 -8.19 -12.65
N ARG A 114 -18.21 -8.21 -12.97
CA ARG A 114 -17.28 -9.16 -12.34
C ARG A 114 -17.17 -8.93 -10.83
N LEU A 115 -17.10 -7.67 -10.43
CA LEU A 115 -17.03 -7.31 -9.02
C LEU A 115 -18.28 -7.72 -8.27
N GLN A 116 -19.45 -7.61 -8.88
CA GLN A 116 -20.70 -8.02 -8.26
C GLN A 116 -20.68 -9.50 -7.89
N LYS A 117 -20.10 -10.34 -8.74
CA LYS A 117 -19.92 -11.76 -8.43
C LYS A 117 -18.98 -11.96 -7.25
N LEU A 118 -17.87 -11.20 -7.23
CA LEU A 118 -16.90 -11.29 -6.13
C LEU A 118 -17.51 -10.84 -4.81
N VAL A 119 -18.34 -9.80 -4.85
CA VAL A 119 -19.03 -9.32 -3.65
C VAL A 119 -19.95 -10.40 -3.08
N ALA A 120 -20.69 -11.09 -3.95
CA ALA A 120 -21.56 -12.16 -3.52
C ALA A 120 -20.77 -13.29 -2.84
N GLU A 121 -19.60 -13.63 -3.40
CA GLU A 121 -18.73 -14.65 -2.82
C GLU A 121 -18.20 -14.24 -1.45
N VAL A 122 -17.80 -12.96 -1.33
CA VAL A 122 -17.30 -12.44 -0.05
C VAL A 122 -18.41 -12.43 0.99
N GLU A 123 -19.63 -12.05 0.61
CA GLU A 123 -20.77 -12.08 1.54
C GLU A 123 -21.05 -13.48 2.06
N GLU A 124 -20.99 -14.49 1.19
CA GLU A 124 -21.17 -15.88 1.60
C GLU A 124 -20.10 -16.29 2.61
N THR A 125 -18.85 -15.92 2.36
CA THR A 125 -17.76 -16.23 3.26
C THR A 125 -17.94 -15.55 4.62
N LEU A 126 -18.37 -14.28 4.62
CA LEU A 126 -18.60 -13.54 5.85
C LEU A 126 -19.76 -14.12 6.65
N ASP A 127 -20.82 -14.52 5.97
CA ASP A 127 -21.96 -15.16 6.63
C ASP A 127 -21.56 -16.47 7.29
N ASP A 128 -20.71 -17.26 6.62
CA ASP A 128 -20.21 -18.51 7.18
C ASP A 128 -19.33 -18.25 8.40
N ASP A 129 -18.53 -17.18 8.38
CA ASP A 129 -17.67 -16.82 9.50
C ASP A 129 -18.46 -16.34 10.71
N ASP A 130 -19.62 -15.74 10.50
CA ASP A 130 -20.47 -15.24 11.57
C ASP A 130 -21.18 -16.37 12.34
N LYS A 131 -21.17 -17.56 11.80
CA LYS A 131 -21.76 -18.73 12.47
C LYS A 131 -20.73 -19.43 13.33
#